data_be684048886f625c5dcdee380186f032
#
_entry.id   be684048886f625c5dcdee380186f032
#
_cell.length_a   1.000
_cell.length_b   1.000
_cell.length_c   1.000
_cell.angle_alpha   90.00
_cell.angle_beta   90.00
_cell.angle_gamma   90.00
#
_symmetry.space_group_name_H-M   'P 1'
#
loop_
_entity.id
_entity.type
_entity.pdbx_description
1 polymer ?
#
loop_
_entity_poly.entity_id
_entity_poly.type
_entity_poly.pdbx_seq_one_letter_code
_entity_poly.pdbx_strand_id
1 'polypeptide(L)'
;MPAIITNKFRKHNSDQFYESFSEASPNVYYLGIARPQSFKTSTRPDGRTENEGTDLSPITPADSIKDELYIYDDLLAVKKVTSSDVSYVIPRRNWISGQVYDYYRPDYGNRITNTTTTLTSNSGASNLFDSLFYVLTSSYNVYKCLDNNNNSTSTVQPTGTSTSILTTADGYKWKYMYTLDASQQANFLSTDFMAVSTNSTVSSAGIDGGVHVVKIKTAGTSGTNGTYTNIPIRGDGTNGKVTVIIGGNAVTSVAVTNVGSGYTYGYITVADIISAGGSGLTGTELDVMIEPKGGHGFDAVTELGGYFIMMNTSLQGSELANTADFVTDNDFRKVALIKDPKSGGTAASTTTLRGTKAVRFAASPTPGTFQVDEKITQTTTGAVGIVVSWDSTNRILYYIQPRFTNEGVDSNGNKTAFSGTYGITGATSSATGTPASATETVNYVSFTSGYSDSEIDIHSGDVLYVENRAPITRASDQTENIKLIIEF
;
A
#
# COMPACT_ATOMS: atom_id res chain seq x y z
N MET A 1 6.07 22.40 21.83
CA MET A 1 4.74 22.80 21.31
C MET A 1 4.16 21.61 20.57
N PRO A 2 2.90 21.26 20.74
CA PRO A 2 2.29 20.21 19.94
C PRO A 2 2.27 20.63 18.47
N ALA A 3 2.60 19.70 17.59
CA ALA A 3 2.60 19.89 16.14
C ALA A 3 1.60 18.93 15.50
N ILE A 4 1.14 19.25 14.30
CA ILE A 4 0.27 18.40 13.50
C ILE A 4 0.89 18.20 12.11
N ILE A 5 0.97 16.96 11.69
CA ILE A 5 1.20 16.59 10.29
C ILE A 5 -0.17 16.55 9.63
N THR A 6 -0.41 17.47 8.70
CA THR A 6 -1.70 17.59 8.03
C THR A 6 -1.88 16.50 6.98
N ASN A 7 -3.14 16.12 6.68
CA ASN A 7 -3.44 15.18 5.60
C ASN A 7 -2.97 15.71 4.23
N LYS A 8 -2.89 17.03 4.04
CA LYS A 8 -2.30 17.63 2.83
C LYS A 8 -0.81 17.34 2.71
N PHE A 9 -0.07 17.33 3.83
CA PHE A 9 1.35 16.98 3.83
C PHE A 9 1.56 15.48 3.54
N ARG A 10 0.74 14.61 4.15
CA ARG A 10 0.73 13.16 3.84
C ARG A 10 0.44 12.92 2.36
N LYS A 11 -0.58 13.60 1.81
CA LYS A 11 -0.92 13.49 0.38
C LYS A 11 0.22 13.98 -0.50
N HIS A 12 0.86 15.10 -0.16
CA HIS A 12 2.02 15.60 -0.91
C HIS A 12 3.17 14.58 -0.94
N ASN A 13 3.49 13.95 0.20
CA ASN A 13 4.54 12.94 0.24
C ASN A 13 4.16 11.69 -0.58
N SER A 14 2.91 11.24 -0.49
CA SER A 14 2.43 10.14 -1.31
C SER A 14 2.46 10.45 -2.80
N ASP A 15 2.16 11.71 -3.20
CA ASP A 15 2.26 12.15 -4.59
C ASP A 15 3.70 12.11 -5.09
N GLN A 16 4.64 12.65 -4.32
CA GLN A 16 6.06 12.61 -4.67
C GLN A 16 6.57 11.19 -4.85
N PHE A 17 6.16 10.27 -3.96
CA PHE A 17 6.54 8.88 -4.08
C PHE A 17 5.91 8.22 -5.31
N TYR A 18 4.60 8.42 -5.54
CA TYR A 18 3.89 7.87 -6.69
C TYR A 18 4.45 8.40 -8.02
N GLU A 19 4.69 9.70 -8.11
CA GLU A 19 5.24 10.36 -9.31
C GLU A 19 6.64 9.86 -9.63
N SER A 20 7.44 9.50 -8.61
CA SER A 20 8.82 9.02 -8.79
C SER A 20 8.94 7.77 -9.67
N PHE A 21 7.86 7.02 -9.88
CA PHE A 21 7.82 5.85 -10.79
C PHE A 21 7.64 6.23 -12.26
N SER A 22 7.21 7.44 -12.58
CA SER A 22 6.82 7.87 -13.93
C SER A 22 7.48 9.16 -14.41
N GLU A 23 8.38 9.76 -13.64
CA GLU A 23 9.13 10.95 -14.03
C GLU A 23 10.06 10.70 -15.23
N ALA A 24 10.55 11.79 -15.85
CA ALA A 24 11.46 11.69 -17.00
C ALA A 24 12.81 11.01 -16.64
N SER A 25 13.22 11.10 -15.38
CA SER A 25 14.35 10.36 -14.81
C SER A 25 13.84 9.65 -13.55
N PRO A 26 13.10 8.56 -13.70
CA PRO A 26 12.44 7.91 -12.59
C PRO A 26 13.45 7.27 -11.64
N ASN A 27 13.17 7.32 -10.34
CA ASN A 27 13.80 6.39 -9.42
C ASN A 27 13.42 4.96 -9.79
N VAL A 28 14.34 4.04 -9.62
CA VAL A 28 14.13 2.64 -9.95
C VAL A 28 13.96 1.85 -8.65
N TYR A 29 12.83 1.21 -8.50
CA TYR A 29 12.52 0.41 -7.32
C TYR A 29 12.50 -1.07 -7.66
N TYR A 30 13.08 -1.88 -6.79
CA TYR A 30 13.06 -3.33 -6.88
C TYR A 30 12.53 -3.92 -5.59
N LEU A 31 11.58 -4.84 -5.72
CA LEU A 31 11.14 -5.68 -4.61
C LEU A 31 11.97 -6.96 -4.62
N GLY A 32 12.64 -7.25 -3.49
CA GLY A 32 13.50 -8.41 -3.32
C GLY A 32 12.87 -9.46 -2.43
N ILE A 33 13.20 -10.73 -2.70
CA ILE A 33 12.95 -11.86 -1.82
C ILE A 33 14.27 -12.44 -1.33
N ALA A 34 14.32 -12.80 -0.06
CA ALA A 34 15.56 -13.24 0.58
C ALA A 34 15.29 -14.28 1.69
N ARG A 35 16.37 -14.80 2.26
CA ARG A 35 16.39 -15.75 3.36
C ARG A 35 15.71 -17.08 3.01
N PRO A 36 16.40 -17.94 2.24
CA PRO A 36 15.90 -19.29 1.96
C PRO A 36 15.90 -20.19 3.20
N GLN A 37 16.86 -20.01 4.11
CA GLN A 37 17.00 -20.82 5.29
C GLN A 37 16.09 -20.40 6.44
N SER A 38 15.74 -21.35 7.31
CA SER A 38 15.00 -21.10 8.54
C SER A 38 15.69 -20.08 9.44
N PHE A 39 14.87 -19.26 10.12
CA PHE A 39 15.35 -18.36 11.15
C PHE A 39 15.90 -19.16 12.34
N LYS A 40 16.97 -18.67 12.93
CA LYS A 40 17.66 -19.36 14.00
C LYS A 40 18.41 -18.41 14.95
N THR A 41 18.86 -18.95 16.03
CA THR A 41 19.87 -18.30 16.87
C THR A 41 21.24 -18.82 16.47
N SER A 42 22.14 -17.93 16.10
CA SER A 42 23.49 -18.26 15.63
C SER A 42 24.55 -17.45 16.36
N THR A 43 25.69 -18.04 16.60
CA THR A 43 26.83 -17.32 17.17
C THR A 43 27.73 -16.84 16.02
N ARG A 44 28.03 -15.56 16.06
CA ARG A 44 28.96 -14.93 15.11
C ARG A 44 30.40 -15.20 15.50
N PRO A 45 31.35 -15.04 14.54
CA PRO A 45 32.78 -15.20 14.86
C PRO A 45 33.29 -14.30 15.99
N ASP A 46 32.69 -13.15 16.20
CA ASP A 46 33.03 -12.23 17.27
C ASP A 46 32.46 -12.64 18.65
N GLY A 47 31.83 -13.83 18.72
CA GLY A 47 31.25 -14.39 19.94
C GLY A 47 29.87 -13.85 20.30
N ARG A 48 29.30 -12.90 19.53
CA ARG A 48 27.95 -12.40 19.75
C ARG A 48 26.92 -13.39 19.21
N THR A 49 25.83 -13.51 19.97
CA THR A 49 24.68 -14.31 19.54
C THR A 49 23.70 -13.42 18.81
N GLU A 50 23.30 -13.83 17.60
CA GLU A 50 22.19 -13.25 16.86
C GLU A 50 20.99 -14.16 16.96
N ASN A 51 19.88 -13.62 17.40
CA ASN A 51 18.61 -14.30 17.47
C ASN A 51 17.70 -13.71 16.38
N GLU A 52 17.34 -14.52 15.39
CA GLU A 52 16.43 -14.14 14.30
C GLU A 52 14.98 -14.53 14.60
N GLY A 53 14.71 -15.15 15.77
CA GLY A 53 13.43 -15.76 16.08
C GLY A 53 13.30 -17.16 15.49
N THR A 54 12.09 -17.53 15.12
CA THR A 54 11.76 -18.79 14.46
C THR A 54 10.88 -18.54 13.25
N ASP A 55 10.71 -19.53 12.38
CA ASP A 55 9.85 -19.43 11.20
C ASP A 55 8.38 -19.09 11.55
N LEU A 56 7.89 -19.50 12.72
CA LEU A 56 6.55 -19.18 13.20
C LEU A 56 6.45 -17.80 13.89
N SER A 57 7.57 -17.29 14.36
CA SER A 57 7.64 -16.00 15.06
C SER A 57 9.01 -15.33 14.78
N PRO A 58 9.19 -14.83 13.57
CA PRO A 58 10.40 -14.10 13.21
C PRO A 58 10.47 -12.77 13.96
N ILE A 59 11.67 -12.32 14.28
CA ILE A 59 11.89 -11.01 14.92
C ILE A 59 11.68 -9.92 13.86
N THR A 60 10.95 -8.87 14.22
CA THR A 60 10.83 -7.67 13.39
C THR A 60 12.22 -7.05 13.20
N PRO A 61 12.64 -6.73 11.96
CA PRO A 61 13.89 -6.02 11.71
C PRO A 61 13.94 -4.70 12.46
N ALA A 62 15.11 -4.32 12.93
CA ALA A 62 15.35 -3.01 13.50
C ALA A 62 15.66 -2.00 12.40
N ASP A 63 15.32 -0.73 12.61
CA ASP A 63 15.81 0.37 11.77
C ASP A 63 17.31 0.59 12.06
N SER A 64 18.14 -0.19 11.36
CA SER A 64 19.57 -0.24 11.57
C SER A 64 20.31 -0.51 10.26
N ILE A 65 21.47 0.13 10.10
CA ILE A 65 22.39 -0.11 8.98
C ILE A 65 22.73 -1.61 8.84
N LYS A 66 22.71 -2.36 9.94
CA LYS A 66 22.97 -3.80 9.92
C LYS A 66 21.91 -4.57 9.14
N ASP A 67 20.63 -4.33 9.42
CA ASP A 67 19.54 -5.04 8.77
C ASP A 67 19.45 -4.66 7.28
N GLU A 68 19.73 -3.42 6.93
CA GLU A 68 19.85 -2.96 5.54
C GLU A 68 20.98 -3.68 4.79
N LEU A 69 22.17 -3.77 5.37
CA LEU A 69 23.33 -4.42 4.73
C LEU A 69 23.17 -5.92 4.62
N TYR A 70 22.55 -6.56 5.61
CA TYR A 70 22.45 -8.02 5.67
C TYR A 70 21.44 -8.61 4.71
N ILE A 71 20.53 -7.82 4.16
CA ILE A 71 19.60 -8.29 3.14
C ILE A 71 20.34 -8.83 1.91
N TYR A 72 21.49 -8.26 1.54
CA TYR A 72 22.27 -8.67 0.38
C TYR A 72 23.00 -10.01 0.59
N ASP A 73 23.19 -10.48 1.82
CA ASP A 73 23.90 -11.71 2.10
C ASP A 73 23.07 -12.96 1.79
N ASP A 74 21.75 -12.84 1.88
CA ASP A 74 20.81 -13.95 1.66
C ASP A 74 19.72 -13.63 0.62
N LEU A 75 19.96 -12.61 -0.22
CA LEU A 75 19.07 -12.20 -1.30
C LEU A 75 19.00 -13.30 -2.37
N LEU A 76 17.79 -13.68 -2.73
CA LEU A 76 17.53 -14.67 -3.80
C LEU A 76 17.43 -13.98 -5.15
N ALA A 77 16.55 -13.02 -5.25
CA ALA A 77 16.31 -12.25 -6.47
C ALA A 77 15.56 -10.95 -6.17
N VAL A 78 15.59 -10.05 -7.13
CA VAL A 78 14.82 -8.81 -7.10
C VAL A 78 14.04 -8.60 -8.38
N LYS A 79 12.84 -8.04 -8.30
CA LYS A 79 11.99 -7.68 -9.43
C LYS A 79 11.69 -6.20 -9.44
N LYS A 80 11.83 -5.58 -10.62
CA LYS A 80 11.56 -4.18 -10.83
C LYS A 80 10.08 -3.88 -10.64
N VAL A 81 9.78 -2.86 -9.84
CA VAL A 81 8.44 -2.29 -9.67
C VAL A 81 8.26 -1.19 -10.71
N THR A 82 7.23 -1.29 -11.51
CA THR A 82 6.90 -0.32 -12.56
C THR A 82 5.71 0.55 -12.13
N SER A 83 5.44 1.63 -12.84
CA SER A 83 4.29 2.50 -12.57
C SER A 83 2.93 1.77 -12.66
N SER A 84 2.83 0.69 -13.44
CA SER A 84 1.64 -0.16 -13.50
C SER A 84 1.44 -1.06 -12.27
N ASP A 85 2.47 -1.25 -11.47
CA ASP A 85 2.46 -2.07 -10.27
C ASP A 85 2.16 -1.23 -9.01
N VAL A 86 1.86 0.07 -9.17
CA VAL A 86 1.67 1.02 -8.07
C VAL A 86 0.33 1.72 -8.17
N SER A 87 -0.37 1.89 -7.05
CA SER A 87 -1.63 2.62 -6.98
C SER A 87 -1.82 3.32 -5.64
N TYR A 88 -2.52 4.45 -5.66
CA TYR A 88 -3.11 4.97 -4.44
C TYR A 88 -4.15 4.00 -3.93
N VAL A 89 -4.17 3.77 -2.63
CA VAL A 89 -5.17 2.93 -1.98
C VAL A 89 -5.72 3.62 -0.74
N ILE A 90 -6.91 3.20 -0.36
CA ILE A 90 -7.61 3.63 0.86
C ILE A 90 -8.13 2.40 1.60
N PRO A 91 -8.41 2.49 2.92
CA PRO A 91 -9.02 1.38 3.65
C PRO A 91 -10.31 0.90 2.97
N ARG A 92 -10.44 -0.41 2.80
CA ARG A 92 -11.63 -1.02 2.18
C ARG A 92 -12.79 -1.02 3.17
N ARG A 93 -13.91 -0.40 2.78
CA ARG A 93 -15.14 -0.31 3.58
C ARG A 93 -16.32 -0.80 2.74
N ASN A 94 -16.66 -2.07 2.88
CA ASN A 94 -17.80 -2.63 2.14
C ASN A 94 -19.11 -2.10 2.69
N TRP A 95 -20.08 -1.84 1.80
CA TRP A 95 -21.44 -1.56 2.23
C TRP A 95 -22.07 -2.81 2.87
N ILE A 96 -22.68 -2.63 4.02
CA ILE A 96 -23.37 -3.67 4.81
C ILE A 96 -24.74 -3.16 5.21
N SER A 97 -25.78 -3.93 4.91
CA SER A 97 -27.16 -3.60 5.32
C SER A 97 -27.29 -3.59 6.84
N GLY A 98 -27.98 -2.57 7.36
CA GLY A 98 -28.18 -2.38 8.80
C GLY A 98 -27.06 -1.62 9.52
N GLN A 99 -25.97 -1.27 8.80
CA GLN A 99 -24.90 -0.43 9.34
C GLN A 99 -25.32 1.04 9.37
N VAL A 100 -24.89 1.78 10.38
CA VAL A 100 -24.93 3.25 10.39
C VAL A 100 -23.61 3.77 9.86
N TYR A 101 -23.64 4.54 8.78
CA TYR A 101 -22.45 5.16 8.20
C TYR A 101 -22.31 6.60 8.71
N ASP A 102 -21.08 7.07 8.80
CA ASP A 102 -20.79 8.47 9.01
C ASP A 102 -21.04 9.25 7.71
N TYR A 103 -21.21 10.53 7.81
CA TYR A 103 -21.32 11.40 6.64
C TYR A 103 -20.11 12.33 6.55
N TYR A 104 -19.85 12.83 5.36
CA TYR A 104 -18.80 13.82 5.13
C TYR A 104 -19.03 15.05 6.02
N ARG A 105 -18.01 15.37 6.79
CA ARG A 105 -17.98 16.54 7.66
C ARG A 105 -16.53 17.03 7.79
N PRO A 106 -16.19 18.26 7.36
CA PRO A 106 -14.81 18.73 7.30
C PRO A 106 -14.21 19.08 8.67
N ASP A 107 -15.05 19.18 9.72
CA ASP A 107 -14.69 19.67 11.03
C ASP A 107 -14.65 18.59 12.14
N TYR A 108 -14.64 17.31 11.79
CA TYR A 108 -14.34 16.26 12.76
C TYR A 108 -12.98 16.54 13.45
N GLY A 109 -12.94 16.38 14.77
CA GLY A 109 -11.77 16.68 15.59
C GLY A 109 -11.74 18.12 16.14
N ASN A 110 -12.58 19.02 15.64
CA ASN A 110 -12.71 20.35 16.22
C ASN A 110 -13.29 20.29 17.63
N ARG A 111 -12.86 21.18 18.50
CA ARG A 111 -13.43 21.28 19.84
C ARG A 111 -14.84 21.88 19.77
N ILE A 112 -15.74 21.27 20.51
CA ILE A 112 -17.05 21.86 20.75
C ILE A 112 -16.84 23.08 21.66
N THR A 113 -17.53 24.17 21.36
CA THR A 113 -17.37 25.46 22.06
C THR A 113 -17.34 25.33 23.58
N ASN A 114 -16.32 25.91 24.20
CA ASN A 114 -16.11 25.97 25.66
C ASN A 114 -15.99 24.61 26.39
N THR A 115 -15.69 23.53 25.67
CA THR A 115 -15.47 22.19 26.24
C THR A 115 -14.11 21.63 25.87
N THR A 116 -13.67 20.56 26.53
CA THR A 116 -12.52 19.74 26.11
C THR A 116 -12.95 18.65 25.13
N THR A 117 -14.23 18.49 24.90
CA THR A 117 -14.83 17.48 24.01
C THR A 117 -14.56 17.85 22.56
N THR A 118 -14.10 16.90 21.79
CA THR A 118 -13.94 17.04 20.33
C THR A 118 -15.19 16.54 19.61
N LEU A 119 -15.46 17.12 18.43
CA LEU A 119 -16.51 16.65 17.55
C LEU A 119 -16.08 15.31 16.94
N THR A 120 -16.84 14.26 17.20
CA THR A 120 -16.59 12.93 16.66
C THR A 120 -17.71 12.51 15.70
N SER A 121 -17.40 11.58 14.81
CA SER A 121 -18.38 10.92 13.96
C SER A 121 -19.24 9.94 14.78
N ASN A 122 -20.27 9.35 14.15
CA ASN A 122 -21.08 8.31 14.78
C ASN A 122 -20.27 7.05 15.12
N SER A 123 -19.26 6.72 14.32
CA SER A 123 -18.29 5.63 14.59
C SER A 123 -17.26 5.96 15.68
N GLY A 124 -17.28 7.20 16.22
CA GLY A 124 -16.35 7.68 17.25
C GLY A 124 -15.05 8.28 16.71
N ALA A 125 -14.86 8.36 15.41
CA ALA A 125 -13.66 8.94 14.82
C ALA A 125 -13.62 10.46 14.99
N SER A 126 -12.46 11.00 15.36
CA SER A 126 -12.18 12.44 15.45
C SER A 126 -11.44 12.98 14.22
N ASN A 127 -11.31 12.19 13.17
CA ASN A 127 -10.75 12.57 11.88
C ASN A 127 -11.67 12.01 10.78
N LEU A 128 -11.90 12.79 9.72
CA LEU A 128 -12.76 12.39 8.62
C LEU A 128 -12.30 11.06 7.99
N PHE A 129 -11.01 10.89 7.76
CA PHE A 129 -10.49 9.72 7.05
C PHE A 129 -10.52 8.42 7.88
N ASP A 130 -10.65 8.52 9.21
CA ASP A 130 -10.87 7.39 10.11
C ASP A 130 -12.36 7.02 10.22
N SER A 131 -13.27 7.93 9.83
CA SER A 131 -14.73 7.73 9.90
C SER A 131 -15.25 6.87 8.75
N LEU A 132 -16.43 6.25 8.93
CA LEU A 132 -17.05 5.34 7.95
C LEU A 132 -17.88 6.13 6.90
N PHE A 133 -17.30 7.15 6.25
CA PHE A 133 -18.02 8.09 5.38
C PHE A 133 -18.03 7.72 3.89
N TYR A 134 -17.48 6.59 3.50
CA TYR A 134 -17.56 6.05 2.14
C TYR A 134 -17.70 4.53 2.18
N VAL A 135 -18.20 3.96 1.09
CA VAL A 135 -18.43 2.51 0.96
C VAL A 135 -18.08 1.99 -0.42
N LEU A 136 -17.66 0.73 -0.47
CA LEU A 136 -17.54 -0.08 -1.67
C LEU A 136 -18.76 -1.00 -1.78
N THR A 137 -19.44 -0.98 -2.91
CA THR A 137 -20.60 -1.85 -3.17
C THR A 137 -20.20 -3.16 -3.85
N SER A 138 -21.13 -4.12 -3.92
CA SER A 138 -20.92 -5.39 -4.61
C SER A 138 -20.64 -5.26 -6.11
N SER A 139 -21.01 -4.13 -6.72
CA SER A 139 -20.70 -3.79 -8.11
C SER A 139 -19.36 -3.04 -8.26
N TYR A 140 -18.53 -3.02 -7.23
CA TYR A 140 -17.25 -2.31 -7.18
C TYR A 140 -17.34 -0.80 -7.39
N ASN A 141 -18.51 -0.21 -7.16
CA ASN A 141 -18.70 1.23 -7.13
C ASN A 141 -18.39 1.78 -5.74
N VAL A 142 -17.70 2.92 -5.69
CA VAL A 142 -17.40 3.65 -4.46
C VAL A 142 -18.32 4.85 -4.33
N TYR A 143 -18.97 4.96 -3.18
CA TYR A 143 -19.86 6.07 -2.86
C TYR A 143 -19.43 6.75 -1.56
N LYS A 144 -19.46 8.07 -1.57
CA LYS A 144 -19.26 8.93 -0.40
C LYS A 144 -20.59 9.27 0.23
N CYS A 145 -20.73 9.04 1.53
CA CYS A 145 -21.93 9.40 2.29
C CYS A 145 -21.94 10.90 2.59
N LEU A 146 -22.95 11.61 2.16
CA LEU A 146 -23.14 13.04 2.41
C LEU A 146 -24.16 13.31 3.51
N ASP A 147 -25.14 12.41 3.69
CA ASP A 147 -26.15 12.49 4.72
C ASP A 147 -26.58 11.08 5.14
N ASN A 148 -26.58 10.81 6.43
CA ASN A 148 -26.91 9.50 7.00
C ASN A 148 -28.34 9.47 7.63
N ASN A 149 -29.21 10.36 7.21
CA ASN A 149 -30.58 10.46 7.70
C ASN A 149 -30.65 10.42 9.25
N ASN A 150 -29.93 11.35 9.91
CA ASN A 150 -29.85 11.48 11.36
C ASN A 150 -29.45 10.20 12.11
N ASN A 151 -28.36 9.57 11.63
CA ASN A 151 -27.81 8.33 12.18
C ASN A 151 -28.75 7.11 12.10
N SER A 152 -29.63 7.09 11.11
CA SER A 152 -30.45 5.92 10.81
C SER A 152 -29.59 4.81 10.19
N THR A 153 -30.02 3.56 10.29
CA THR A 153 -29.37 2.44 9.63
C THR A 153 -29.55 2.48 8.11
N SER A 154 -28.49 2.23 7.35
CA SER A 154 -28.57 2.07 5.90
C SER A 154 -29.08 0.68 5.54
N THR A 155 -30.20 0.62 4.82
CA THR A 155 -30.83 -0.64 4.40
C THR A 155 -30.93 -0.78 2.89
N VAL A 156 -30.61 0.28 2.14
CA VAL A 156 -30.66 0.31 0.69
C VAL A 156 -29.28 0.63 0.13
N GLN A 157 -28.65 -0.36 -0.53
CA GLN A 157 -27.35 -0.17 -1.18
C GLN A 157 -27.44 0.90 -2.28
N PRO A 158 -26.54 1.90 -2.30
CA PRO A 158 -26.48 2.84 -3.41
C PRO A 158 -26.09 2.14 -4.72
N THR A 159 -26.71 2.54 -5.83
CA THR A 159 -26.50 1.98 -7.17
C THR A 159 -26.44 3.06 -8.24
N GLY A 160 -25.88 2.71 -9.39
CA GLY A 160 -25.74 3.64 -10.54
C GLY A 160 -24.48 4.50 -10.46
N THR A 161 -24.17 5.20 -11.54
CA THR A 161 -22.93 5.99 -11.74
C THR A 161 -23.23 7.46 -12.07
N SER A 162 -24.40 7.95 -11.67
CA SER A 162 -24.78 9.35 -11.87
C SER A 162 -23.85 10.31 -11.14
N THR A 163 -23.51 11.42 -11.77
CA THR A 163 -22.76 12.52 -11.16
C THR A 163 -23.59 13.34 -10.16
N SER A 164 -24.93 13.21 -10.20
CA SER A 164 -25.85 13.86 -9.25
C SER A 164 -25.83 13.11 -7.91
N ILE A 165 -26.25 13.81 -6.84
CA ILE A 165 -26.45 13.20 -5.53
C ILE A 165 -27.59 12.18 -5.61
N LEU A 166 -27.34 10.96 -5.16
CA LEU A 166 -28.32 9.90 -5.06
C LEU A 166 -28.96 9.92 -3.66
N THR A 167 -30.28 9.97 -3.60
CA THR A 167 -31.02 9.73 -2.34
C THR A 167 -31.64 8.34 -2.39
N THR A 168 -31.27 7.46 -1.47
CA THR A 168 -31.81 6.10 -1.34
C THR A 168 -33.10 6.11 -0.53
N ALA A 169 -33.93 5.05 -0.65
CA ALA A 169 -35.24 4.98 0.01
C ALA A 169 -35.15 4.98 1.56
N ASP A 170 -34.00 4.65 2.14
CA ASP A 170 -33.69 4.77 3.56
C ASP A 170 -33.30 6.20 4.00
N GLY A 171 -33.35 7.16 3.07
CA GLY A 171 -33.08 8.58 3.33
C GLY A 171 -31.61 8.99 3.31
N TYR A 172 -30.70 8.07 3.05
CA TYR A 172 -29.29 8.40 2.88
C TYR A 172 -29.06 9.19 1.60
N LYS A 173 -28.06 10.10 1.63
CA LYS A 173 -27.57 10.79 0.43
C LYS A 173 -26.13 10.36 0.13
N TRP A 174 -25.93 9.88 -1.10
CA TRP A 174 -24.67 9.36 -1.57
C TRP A 174 -24.17 10.14 -2.79
N LYS A 175 -22.87 10.31 -2.87
CA LYS A 175 -22.17 10.77 -4.09
C LYS A 175 -21.40 9.60 -4.67
N TYR A 176 -21.69 9.22 -5.91
CA TYR A 176 -20.83 8.30 -6.65
C TYR A 176 -19.47 8.95 -6.90
N MET A 177 -18.38 8.22 -6.63
CA MET A 177 -17.03 8.71 -6.75
C MET A 177 -16.32 8.10 -7.96
N TYR A 178 -16.22 6.77 -8.02
CA TYR A 178 -15.60 6.00 -9.10
C TYR A 178 -15.99 4.53 -9.01
N THR A 179 -15.60 3.76 -10.02
CA THR A 179 -15.71 2.29 -10.06
C THR A 179 -14.32 1.69 -10.16
N LEU A 180 -14.03 0.66 -9.36
CA LEU A 180 -12.80 -0.11 -9.53
C LEU A 180 -12.90 -0.90 -10.84
N ASP A 181 -11.97 -0.66 -11.75
CA ASP A 181 -11.84 -1.45 -12.97
C ASP A 181 -11.26 -2.86 -12.70
N ALA A 182 -11.27 -3.73 -13.72
CA ALA A 182 -10.81 -5.11 -13.57
C ALA A 182 -9.33 -5.21 -13.15
N SER A 183 -8.48 -4.29 -13.62
CA SER A 183 -7.06 -4.26 -13.24
C SER A 183 -6.89 -3.84 -11.78
N GLN A 184 -7.61 -2.81 -11.34
CA GLN A 184 -7.60 -2.35 -9.95
C GLN A 184 -8.11 -3.43 -9.00
N GLN A 185 -9.15 -4.18 -9.39
CA GLN A 185 -9.67 -5.30 -8.62
C GLN A 185 -8.63 -6.42 -8.49
N ALA A 186 -7.97 -6.80 -9.58
CA ALA A 186 -6.98 -7.89 -9.57
C ALA A 186 -5.72 -7.52 -8.79
N ASN A 187 -5.20 -6.30 -9.00
CA ASN A 187 -3.89 -5.93 -8.51
C ASN A 187 -3.93 -5.21 -7.14
N PHE A 188 -4.93 -4.34 -6.89
CA PHE A 188 -4.92 -3.42 -5.76
C PHE A 188 -6.11 -3.55 -4.80
N LEU A 189 -6.95 -4.57 -4.97
CA LEU A 189 -7.97 -4.92 -3.99
C LEU A 189 -7.45 -6.01 -3.05
N SER A 190 -7.54 -5.76 -1.76
CA SER A 190 -7.22 -6.72 -0.70
C SER A 190 -8.37 -6.82 0.31
N THR A 191 -8.17 -7.55 1.38
CA THR A 191 -9.14 -7.60 2.51
C THR A 191 -9.31 -6.22 3.13
N ASP A 192 -8.20 -5.47 3.29
CA ASP A 192 -8.15 -4.25 4.10
C ASP A 192 -8.06 -2.96 3.27
N PHE A 193 -7.61 -3.04 2.01
CA PHE A 193 -7.39 -1.88 1.14
C PHE A 193 -8.01 -2.06 -0.24
N MET A 194 -8.34 -0.93 -0.86
CA MET A 194 -8.83 -0.85 -2.24
C MET A 194 -8.19 0.33 -2.97
N ALA A 195 -8.00 0.20 -4.29
CA ALA A 195 -7.51 1.28 -5.14
C ALA A 195 -8.44 2.50 -5.07
N VAL A 196 -7.87 3.69 -5.15
CA VAL A 196 -8.60 4.94 -5.31
C VAL A 196 -8.12 5.69 -6.54
N SER A 197 -9.04 6.17 -7.34
CA SER A 197 -8.77 6.95 -8.55
C SER A 197 -9.85 8.00 -8.78
N THR A 198 -9.48 9.08 -9.43
CA THR A 198 -10.44 10.14 -9.79
C THR A 198 -11.09 9.81 -11.13
N ASN A 199 -12.43 9.77 -11.15
CA ASN A 199 -13.21 9.64 -12.37
C ASN A 199 -13.39 11.02 -13.01
N SER A 200 -12.92 11.20 -14.25
CA SER A 200 -12.91 12.49 -14.94
C SER A 200 -14.32 13.09 -15.14
N THR A 201 -15.32 12.25 -15.40
CA THR A 201 -16.72 12.72 -15.54
C THR A 201 -17.28 13.24 -14.24
N VAL A 202 -16.99 12.55 -13.12
CA VAL A 202 -17.42 12.99 -11.77
C VAL A 202 -16.65 14.23 -11.35
N SER A 203 -15.35 14.29 -11.63
CA SER A 203 -14.50 15.45 -11.36
C SER A 203 -14.99 16.71 -12.06
N SER A 204 -15.31 16.61 -13.34
CA SER A 204 -15.82 17.73 -14.13
C SER A 204 -17.21 18.25 -13.68
N ALA A 205 -17.94 17.44 -12.93
CA ALA A 205 -19.25 17.81 -12.39
C ALA A 205 -19.17 18.39 -10.96
N GLY A 206 -17.97 18.52 -10.38
CA GLY A 206 -17.76 19.14 -9.09
C GLY A 206 -18.11 20.64 -9.09
N ILE A 207 -18.59 21.13 -7.97
CA ILE A 207 -18.92 22.56 -7.78
C ILE A 207 -18.08 23.08 -6.61
N ASP A 208 -17.07 23.89 -6.92
CA ASP A 208 -16.17 24.41 -5.88
C ASP A 208 -16.95 25.27 -4.86
N GLY A 209 -16.80 24.92 -3.57
CA GLY A 209 -17.52 25.58 -2.50
C GLY A 209 -19.05 25.44 -2.62
N GLY A 210 -19.55 24.37 -3.21
CA GLY A 210 -20.98 24.06 -3.23
C GLY A 210 -21.51 23.61 -1.86
N VAL A 211 -22.83 23.62 -1.72
CA VAL A 211 -23.54 23.11 -0.52
C VAL A 211 -24.66 22.20 -0.97
N HIS A 212 -24.51 20.89 -0.75
CA HIS A 212 -25.58 19.92 -1.05
C HIS A 212 -26.33 19.44 0.18
N VAL A 213 -25.80 19.67 1.38
CA VAL A 213 -26.39 19.20 2.63
C VAL A 213 -26.36 20.32 3.68
N VAL A 214 -27.51 20.51 4.35
CA VAL A 214 -27.64 21.32 5.55
C VAL A 214 -28.27 20.43 6.61
N LYS A 215 -27.64 20.32 7.77
CA LYS A 215 -28.15 19.52 8.90
C LYS A 215 -28.85 20.39 9.91
N ILE A 216 -29.91 19.86 10.51
CA ILE A 216 -30.59 20.49 11.65
C ILE A 216 -29.78 20.13 12.91
N LYS A 217 -29.05 21.10 13.48
CA LYS A 217 -28.35 20.93 14.75
C LYS A 217 -29.28 21.14 15.93
N THR A 218 -30.10 22.21 15.85
CA THR A 218 -31.16 22.49 16.81
C THR A 218 -32.43 22.92 16.05
N ALA A 219 -33.54 22.23 16.32
CA ALA A 219 -34.77 22.44 15.56
C ALA A 219 -35.46 23.77 15.88
N GLY A 220 -35.16 24.36 17.05
CA GLY A 220 -35.81 25.57 17.53
C GLY A 220 -37.23 25.32 18.04
N THR A 221 -37.96 26.43 18.33
CA THR A 221 -39.32 26.40 18.81
C THR A 221 -40.12 27.62 18.34
N SER A 222 -41.42 27.59 18.54
CA SER A 222 -42.34 28.74 18.34
C SER A 222 -42.49 29.22 16.90
N GLY A 223 -41.95 28.49 15.92
CA GLY A 223 -42.09 28.85 14.52
C GLY A 223 -43.50 28.58 13.98
N THR A 224 -43.98 29.45 13.08
CA THR A 224 -45.20 29.20 12.33
C THR A 224 -45.05 28.01 11.41
N ASN A 225 -45.96 27.04 11.47
CA ASN A 225 -45.91 25.84 10.61
C ASN A 225 -46.10 26.23 9.13
N GLY A 226 -45.28 25.65 8.27
CA GLY A 226 -45.30 25.91 6.83
C GLY A 226 -44.06 25.50 6.09
N THR A 227 -44.04 25.72 4.77
CA THR A 227 -42.90 25.50 3.90
C THR A 227 -42.37 26.85 3.40
N TYR A 228 -41.11 27.14 3.71
CA TYR A 228 -40.48 28.42 3.44
C TYR A 228 -39.36 28.25 2.44
N THR A 229 -39.50 28.89 1.27
CA THR A 229 -38.59 28.69 0.13
C THR A 229 -37.65 29.88 -0.08
N ASN A 230 -36.60 29.68 -0.89
CA ASN A 230 -35.63 30.72 -1.28
C ASN A 230 -34.86 31.35 -0.11
N ILE A 231 -34.72 30.67 1.02
CA ILE A 231 -33.95 31.16 2.16
C ILE A 231 -32.48 31.13 1.76
N PRO A 232 -31.76 32.26 1.87
CA PRO A 232 -30.37 32.31 1.40
C PRO A 232 -29.42 31.57 2.35
N ILE A 233 -28.43 30.89 1.79
CA ILE A 233 -27.20 30.53 2.51
C ILE A 233 -26.31 31.74 2.47
N ARG A 234 -25.95 32.26 3.63
CA ARG A 234 -25.05 33.39 3.80
C ARG A 234 -23.62 32.91 3.99
N GLY A 235 -22.64 33.75 3.70
CA GLY A 235 -21.22 33.45 3.80
C GLY A 235 -20.47 34.24 2.75
N ASP A 236 -19.31 33.71 2.33
CA ASP A 236 -18.45 34.29 1.30
C ASP A 236 -18.77 33.79 -0.13
N GLY A 237 -19.57 32.73 -0.26
CA GLY A 237 -20.07 32.24 -1.54
C GLY A 237 -21.31 32.93 -2.05
N THR A 238 -21.87 32.44 -3.15
CA THR A 238 -23.01 33.07 -3.84
C THR A 238 -24.10 32.05 -4.20
N ASN A 239 -25.35 32.57 -4.30
CA ASN A 239 -26.50 31.87 -4.85
C ASN A 239 -27.02 30.64 -4.10
N GLY A 240 -26.42 30.22 -2.98
CA GLY A 240 -26.91 29.10 -2.19
C GLY A 240 -28.29 29.40 -1.60
N LYS A 241 -29.23 28.46 -1.73
CA LYS A 241 -30.59 28.60 -1.21
C LYS A 241 -31.13 27.30 -0.64
N VAL A 242 -31.94 27.40 0.38
CA VAL A 242 -32.65 26.28 0.99
C VAL A 242 -34.14 26.50 1.04
N THR A 243 -34.88 25.41 1.16
CA THR A 243 -36.27 25.36 1.63
C THR A 243 -36.29 24.79 3.03
N VAL A 244 -36.95 25.43 3.97
CA VAL A 244 -37.14 25.00 5.36
C VAL A 244 -38.60 24.64 5.58
N ILE A 245 -38.85 23.49 6.20
CA ILE A 245 -40.19 23.08 6.64
C ILE A 245 -40.27 23.19 8.17
N ILE A 246 -41.25 23.92 8.66
CA ILE A 246 -41.59 24.00 10.08
C ILE A 246 -42.86 23.17 10.31
N GLY A 247 -42.79 22.23 11.21
CA GLY A 247 -43.91 21.39 11.66
C GLY A 247 -43.85 21.20 13.17
N GLY A 248 -45.00 21.26 13.86
CA GLY A 248 -45.01 21.23 15.32
C GLY A 248 -44.27 22.41 15.98
N ASN A 249 -44.24 23.55 15.31
CA ASN A 249 -43.57 24.80 15.73
C ASN A 249 -42.05 24.75 15.75
N ALA A 250 -41.41 23.71 15.13
CA ALA A 250 -39.97 23.52 15.05
C ALA A 250 -39.56 23.17 13.61
N VAL A 251 -38.29 23.38 13.25
CA VAL A 251 -37.76 22.96 11.94
C VAL A 251 -37.72 21.44 11.87
N THR A 252 -38.42 20.87 10.90
CA THR A 252 -38.48 19.40 10.69
C THR A 252 -37.68 18.93 9.48
N SER A 253 -37.46 19.83 8.51
CA SER A 253 -36.67 19.48 7.30
C SER A 253 -36.00 20.71 6.71
N VAL A 254 -34.82 20.52 6.15
CA VAL A 254 -34.11 21.51 5.34
C VAL A 254 -33.64 20.82 4.04
N ALA A 255 -34.02 21.39 2.92
CA ALA A 255 -33.60 20.92 1.61
C ALA A 255 -32.86 22.02 0.85
N VAL A 256 -31.68 21.71 0.33
CA VAL A 256 -30.93 22.62 -0.56
C VAL A 256 -31.64 22.65 -1.91
N THR A 257 -32.02 23.83 -2.37
CA THR A 257 -32.72 24.07 -3.63
C THR A 257 -31.82 24.72 -4.67
N ASN A 258 -30.78 25.41 -4.24
CA ASN A 258 -29.71 25.88 -5.09
C ASN A 258 -28.40 25.68 -4.34
N VAL A 259 -27.46 24.91 -4.92
CA VAL A 259 -26.21 24.53 -4.30
C VAL A 259 -25.30 25.74 -4.05
N GLY A 260 -25.39 26.77 -4.92
CA GLY A 260 -24.46 27.89 -4.89
C GLY A 260 -23.04 27.49 -5.25
N SER A 261 -22.08 28.39 -5.04
CA SER A 261 -20.64 28.14 -5.29
C SER A 261 -19.75 29.12 -4.54
N GLY A 262 -18.48 28.77 -4.41
CA GLY A 262 -17.45 29.65 -3.85
C GLY A 262 -17.49 29.82 -2.34
N TYR A 263 -18.26 28.99 -1.62
CA TYR A 263 -18.30 29.04 -0.15
C TYR A 263 -17.04 28.40 0.44
N THR A 264 -16.42 29.11 1.40
CA THR A 264 -15.44 28.52 2.33
C THR A 264 -16.03 28.43 3.75
N TYR A 265 -17.05 29.23 4.02
CA TYR A 265 -17.93 29.11 5.18
C TYR A 265 -19.35 29.53 4.80
N GLY A 266 -20.33 28.97 5.50
CA GLY A 266 -21.74 29.30 5.26
C GLY A 266 -22.60 29.13 6.51
N TYR A 267 -23.69 29.90 6.58
CA TYR A 267 -24.66 29.82 7.66
C TYR A 267 -26.04 30.28 7.20
N ILE A 268 -27.07 29.93 7.95
CA ILE A 268 -28.44 30.34 7.71
C ILE A 268 -28.91 30.97 9.01
N THR A 269 -29.46 32.19 8.94
CA THR A 269 -29.97 32.86 10.13
C THR A 269 -31.44 32.58 10.38
N VAL A 270 -31.85 32.58 11.64
CA VAL A 270 -33.29 32.51 12.03
C VAL A 270 -34.05 33.67 11.42
N ALA A 271 -33.44 34.86 11.33
CA ALA A 271 -34.04 36.04 10.72
C ALA A 271 -34.41 35.83 9.23
N ASP A 272 -33.60 35.10 8.47
CA ASP A 272 -33.90 34.78 7.07
C ASP A 272 -35.12 33.84 6.95
N ILE A 273 -35.22 32.87 7.86
CA ILE A 273 -36.38 31.96 7.91
C ILE A 273 -37.67 32.75 8.30
N ILE A 274 -37.55 33.64 9.27
CA ILE A 274 -38.66 34.51 9.69
C ILE A 274 -39.10 35.44 8.54
N SER A 275 -38.13 36.02 7.82
CA SER A 275 -38.41 36.90 6.67
C SER A 275 -39.09 36.15 5.52
N ALA A 276 -38.87 34.85 5.40
CA ALA A 276 -39.57 34.00 4.44
C ALA A 276 -40.96 33.55 4.90
N GLY A 277 -41.39 33.92 6.14
CA GLY A 277 -42.69 33.61 6.70
C GLY A 277 -42.72 32.75 7.96
N GLY A 278 -41.58 32.20 8.39
CA GLY A 278 -41.45 31.35 9.60
C GLY A 278 -41.53 32.13 10.91
N SER A 279 -42.53 33.03 11.02
CA SER A 279 -42.68 33.95 12.16
C SER A 279 -42.62 33.22 13.51
N GLY A 280 -41.99 33.86 14.50
CA GLY A 280 -41.91 33.37 15.88
C GLY A 280 -40.81 32.34 16.13
N LEU A 281 -40.15 31.80 15.10
CA LEU A 281 -39.09 30.81 15.26
C LEU A 281 -37.91 31.36 16.08
N THR A 282 -37.46 30.57 17.07
CA THR A 282 -36.35 30.92 17.95
C THR A 282 -35.46 29.70 18.21
N GLY A 283 -34.18 29.93 18.46
CA GLY A 283 -33.23 28.88 18.90
C GLY A 283 -32.86 27.83 17.84
N THR A 284 -33.20 28.06 16.57
CA THR A 284 -32.79 27.14 15.49
C THR A 284 -31.33 27.34 15.16
N GLU A 285 -30.60 26.22 15.05
CA GLU A 285 -29.24 26.16 14.53
C GLU A 285 -29.18 25.17 13.37
N LEU A 286 -28.62 25.61 12.24
CA LEU A 286 -28.46 24.83 11.04
C LEU A 286 -26.97 24.75 10.67
N ASP A 287 -26.47 23.55 10.47
CA ASP A 287 -25.08 23.29 10.03
C ASP A 287 -25.03 23.18 8.51
N VAL A 288 -24.31 24.10 7.89
CA VAL A 288 -24.08 24.11 6.43
C VAL A 288 -22.82 23.30 6.11
N MET A 289 -22.98 22.20 5.36
CA MET A 289 -21.85 21.34 4.96
C MET A 289 -21.24 21.86 3.66
N ILE A 290 -20.10 22.56 3.78
CA ILE A 290 -19.34 23.03 2.61
C ILE A 290 -18.59 21.86 1.99
N GLU A 291 -18.63 21.77 0.67
CA GLU A 291 -17.89 20.76 -0.09
C GLU A 291 -16.38 20.95 -0.03
N PRO A 292 -15.59 19.89 -0.30
CA PRO A 292 -14.17 20.04 -0.44
C PRO A 292 -13.83 20.94 -1.64
N LYS A 293 -12.59 21.42 -1.70
CA LYS A 293 -12.10 22.23 -2.81
C LYS A 293 -12.35 21.52 -4.14
N GLY A 294 -12.96 22.21 -5.10
CA GLY A 294 -13.36 21.67 -6.40
C GLY A 294 -14.73 20.95 -6.38
N GLY A 295 -15.33 20.70 -5.20
CA GLY A 295 -16.59 20.00 -5.05
C GLY A 295 -16.45 18.49 -4.79
N HIS A 296 -17.54 17.83 -4.43
CA HIS A 296 -17.57 16.38 -4.20
C HIS A 296 -17.27 15.58 -5.48
N GLY A 297 -16.20 14.78 -5.45
CA GLY A 297 -15.74 13.93 -6.56
C GLY A 297 -14.76 14.62 -7.50
N PHE A 298 -14.39 15.88 -7.23
CA PHE A 298 -13.38 16.59 -8.00
C PHE A 298 -12.02 15.89 -7.96
N ASP A 299 -11.57 15.50 -6.77
CA ASP A 299 -10.35 14.73 -6.54
C ASP A 299 -10.64 13.61 -5.53
N ALA A 300 -11.09 12.47 -6.01
CA ALA A 300 -11.45 11.35 -5.16
C ALA A 300 -10.26 10.84 -4.34
N VAL A 301 -9.04 10.92 -4.87
CA VAL A 301 -7.83 10.49 -4.16
C VAL A 301 -7.63 11.32 -2.90
N THR A 302 -7.64 12.64 -3.01
CA THR A 302 -7.52 13.55 -1.87
C THR A 302 -8.75 13.48 -0.95
N GLU A 303 -9.96 13.40 -1.53
CA GLU A 303 -11.21 13.44 -0.75
C GLU A 303 -11.44 12.20 0.12
N LEU A 304 -10.90 11.05 -0.28
CA LEU A 304 -11.07 9.78 0.45
C LEU A 304 -9.84 9.36 1.27
N GLY A 305 -8.80 10.21 1.32
CA GLY A 305 -7.62 9.96 2.15
C GLY A 305 -6.59 9.05 1.47
N GLY A 306 -6.37 9.22 0.17
CA GLY A 306 -5.40 8.46 -0.64
C GLY A 306 -3.95 8.87 -0.37
N TYR A 307 -3.50 8.73 0.87
CA TYR A 307 -2.10 8.89 1.28
C TYR A 307 -1.42 7.55 1.61
N PHE A 308 -2.04 6.44 1.20
CA PHE A 308 -1.44 5.12 1.17
C PHE A 308 -1.08 4.77 -0.27
N ILE A 309 0.09 4.17 -0.46
CA ILE A 309 0.53 3.64 -1.76
C ILE A 309 0.69 2.13 -1.63
N MET A 310 0.04 1.38 -2.51
CA MET A 310 0.23 -0.06 -2.65
C MET A 310 1.11 -0.34 -3.86
N MET A 311 2.14 -1.12 -3.65
CA MET A 311 2.92 -1.77 -4.70
C MET A 311 2.50 -3.24 -4.74
N ASN A 312 2.13 -3.74 -5.91
CA ASN A 312 1.79 -5.15 -6.14
C ASN A 312 2.80 -5.77 -7.09
N THR A 313 3.69 -6.61 -6.57
CA THR A 313 4.67 -7.33 -7.38
C THR A 313 4.26 -8.78 -7.47
N SER A 314 4.04 -9.26 -8.69
CA SER A 314 3.71 -10.65 -8.99
C SER A 314 4.96 -11.40 -9.38
N LEU A 315 5.31 -12.46 -8.63
CA LEU A 315 6.40 -13.37 -8.93
C LEU A 315 5.82 -14.68 -9.50
N GLN A 316 6.24 -15.04 -10.70
CA GLN A 316 5.86 -16.32 -11.31
C GLN A 316 6.88 -17.40 -10.98
N GLY A 317 6.53 -18.67 -11.12
CA GLY A 317 7.36 -19.80 -10.78
C GLY A 317 8.78 -19.69 -11.31
N SER A 318 9.00 -19.81 -12.59
CA SER A 318 10.29 -19.61 -13.25
C SER A 318 10.38 -18.24 -13.91
N GLU A 319 10.01 -17.22 -13.28
CA GLU A 319 9.78 -15.80 -13.57
C GLU A 319 9.66 -15.40 -15.06
N LEU A 320 10.64 -15.60 -15.85
CA LEU A 320 10.56 -15.64 -17.30
C LEU A 320 11.17 -16.96 -17.72
N ALA A 321 10.46 -17.73 -18.54
CA ALA A 321 11.00 -18.98 -19.05
C ALA A 321 12.45 -18.76 -19.52
N ASN A 322 13.36 -19.49 -18.91
CA ASN A 322 14.79 -19.50 -19.26
C ASN A 322 15.62 -18.28 -18.83
N THR A 323 15.27 -17.54 -17.77
CA THR A 323 16.15 -16.46 -17.28
C THR A 323 17.04 -16.88 -16.10
N ALA A 324 16.63 -17.88 -15.31
CA ALA A 324 17.31 -18.30 -14.08
C ALA A 324 17.43 -17.20 -12.99
N ASP A 325 16.73 -16.07 -13.14
CA ASP A 325 16.77 -14.95 -12.19
C ASP A 325 16.08 -15.32 -10.88
N PHE A 326 14.94 -16.01 -10.97
CA PHE A 326 14.17 -16.48 -9.84
C PHE A 326 14.16 -18.00 -9.81
N VAL A 327 14.95 -18.59 -8.93
CA VAL A 327 14.95 -20.03 -8.71
C VAL A 327 13.67 -20.47 -7.99
N THR A 328 13.16 -21.65 -8.34
CA THR A 328 12.01 -22.30 -7.71
C THR A 328 12.45 -23.43 -6.78
N ASP A 329 11.49 -24.09 -6.15
CA ASP A 329 11.71 -25.18 -5.20
C ASP A 329 12.56 -24.75 -3.99
N ASN A 330 12.34 -23.53 -3.54
CA ASN A 330 12.96 -22.93 -2.35
C ASN A 330 11.93 -22.10 -1.57
N ASP A 331 12.30 -21.77 -0.35
CA ASP A 331 11.53 -20.87 0.50
C ASP A 331 12.14 -19.47 0.44
N PHE A 332 11.32 -18.46 0.77
CA PHE A 332 11.82 -17.16 1.19
C PHE A 332 11.11 -16.69 2.48
N ARG A 333 11.85 -15.92 3.28
CA ARG A 333 11.40 -15.46 4.62
C ARG A 333 11.59 -13.97 4.82
N LYS A 334 12.18 -13.27 3.85
CA LYS A 334 12.36 -11.81 3.89
C LYS A 334 11.86 -11.19 2.60
N VAL A 335 11.31 -9.99 2.74
CA VAL A 335 10.95 -9.11 1.62
C VAL A 335 11.66 -7.78 1.84
N ALA A 336 12.20 -7.19 0.79
CA ALA A 336 12.84 -5.88 0.84
C ALA A 336 12.43 -5.01 -0.33
N LEU A 337 12.40 -3.69 -0.12
CA LEU A 337 12.30 -2.69 -1.17
C LEU A 337 13.62 -1.95 -1.29
N ILE A 338 14.23 -2.00 -2.47
CA ILE A 338 15.53 -1.39 -2.76
C ILE A 338 15.34 -0.35 -3.85
N LYS A 339 15.81 0.87 -3.58
CA LYS A 339 15.75 2.00 -4.51
C LYS A 339 17.11 2.16 -5.19
N ASP A 340 17.10 2.39 -6.50
CA ASP A 340 18.25 2.69 -7.35
C ASP A 340 19.45 1.73 -7.19
N PRO A 341 19.23 0.39 -7.16
CA PRO A 341 20.33 -0.54 -7.11
C PRO A 341 21.15 -0.51 -8.42
N LYS A 342 22.35 -1.08 -8.37
CA LYS A 342 23.23 -1.22 -9.54
C LYS A 342 23.35 -2.69 -9.96
N SER A 343 23.70 -2.87 -11.22
CA SER A 343 24.08 -4.14 -11.82
C SER A 343 25.30 -3.91 -12.69
N GLY A 344 26.40 -4.60 -12.39
CA GLY A 344 27.67 -4.42 -13.08
C GLY A 344 28.21 -2.99 -13.03
N GLY A 345 28.06 -2.29 -11.90
CA GLY A 345 28.53 -0.92 -11.67
C GLY A 345 27.62 0.18 -12.25
N THR A 346 26.57 -0.15 -12.98
CA THR A 346 25.64 0.80 -13.61
C THR A 346 24.24 0.69 -12.98
N ALA A 347 23.39 1.72 -13.17
CA ALA A 347 22.01 1.66 -12.70
C ALA A 347 21.28 0.43 -13.25
N ALA A 348 20.61 -0.32 -12.37
CA ALA A 348 19.84 -1.50 -12.75
C ALA A 348 18.64 -1.10 -13.63
N SER A 349 18.42 -1.84 -14.71
CA SER A 349 17.38 -1.54 -15.71
C SER A 349 16.53 -2.75 -16.09
N THR A 350 17.02 -3.98 -15.87
CA THR A 350 16.32 -5.21 -16.20
C THR A 350 15.10 -5.45 -15.32
N THR A 351 14.16 -6.25 -15.81
CA THR A 351 12.93 -6.57 -15.04
C THR A 351 13.26 -7.38 -13.79
N THR A 352 14.19 -8.31 -13.88
CA THR A 352 14.61 -9.19 -12.78
C THR A 352 16.14 -9.22 -12.69
N LEU A 353 16.64 -9.44 -11.48
CA LEU A 353 18.06 -9.63 -11.22
C LEU A 353 18.23 -10.73 -10.17
N ARG A 354 19.13 -11.66 -10.45
CA ARG A 354 19.51 -12.73 -9.54
C ARG A 354 20.35 -12.18 -8.37
N GLY A 355 19.96 -12.53 -7.15
CA GLY A 355 20.71 -12.19 -5.94
C GLY A 355 21.73 -13.26 -5.52
N THR A 356 21.52 -14.51 -5.95
CA THR A 356 22.43 -15.62 -5.61
C THR A 356 23.71 -15.58 -6.43
N LYS A 357 24.76 -16.20 -5.90
CA LYS A 357 25.93 -16.57 -6.68
C LYS A 357 25.70 -17.92 -7.36
N ALA A 358 26.47 -18.22 -8.38
CA ALA A 358 26.39 -19.52 -9.06
C ALA A 358 27.78 -20.09 -9.38
N VAL A 359 27.88 -21.42 -9.39
CA VAL A 359 29.04 -22.13 -9.89
C VAL A 359 28.61 -23.19 -10.91
N ARG A 360 29.27 -23.18 -12.04
CA ARG A 360 29.12 -24.17 -13.11
C ARG A 360 30.13 -25.29 -12.92
N PHE A 361 29.67 -26.54 -12.83
CA PHE A 361 30.57 -27.68 -12.74
C PHE A 361 30.94 -28.25 -14.09
N ALA A 362 32.16 -28.79 -14.16
CA ALA A 362 32.64 -29.57 -15.30
C ALA A 362 31.77 -30.84 -15.49
N ALA A 363 31.74 -31.36 -16.70
CA ALA A 363 31.01 -32.58 -16.99
C ALA A 363 31.77 -33.85 -16.52
N SER A 364 33.07 -33.74 -16.33
CA SER A 364 33.92 -34.84 -15.88
C SER A 364 34.90 -34.35 -14.81
N PRO A 365 34.93 -34.99 -13.62
CA PRO A 365 34.01 -36.04 -13.19
C PRO A 365 32.57 -35.50 -13.07
N THR A 366 31.59 -36.37 -13.30
CA THR A 366 30.15 -36.00 -13.17
C THR A 366 29.86 -35.50 -11.76
N PRO A 367 29.29 -34.30 -11.60
CA PRO A 367 28.95 -33.79 -10.29
C PRO A 367 27.88 -34.67 -9.60
N GLY A 368 27.95 -34.76 -8.28
CA GLY A 368 26.90 -35.38 -7.47
C GLY A 368 25.65 -34.48 -7.41
N THR A 369 24.57 -35.00 -6.80
CA THR A 369 23.34 -34.27 -6.58
C THR A 369 23.40 -33.53 -5.25
N PHE A 370 23.49 -32.21 -5.30
CA PHE A 370 23.46 -31.34 -4.13
C PHE A 370 22.03 -31.17 -3.57
N GLN A 371 21.91 -30.94 -2.27
CA GLN A 371 20.64 -30.71 -1.60
C GLN A 371 20.45 -29.22 -1.26
N VAL A 372 19.22 -28.74 -1.38
CA VAL A 372 18.86 -27.39 -0.94
C VAL A 372 19.14 -27.25 0.57
N ASP A 373 19.54 -26.06 1.00
CA ASP A 373 19.90 -25.69 2.38
C ASP A 373 21.14 -26.40 2.95
N GLU A 374 21.81 -27.29 2.20
CA GLU A 374 23.05 -27.85 2.70
C GLU A 374 24.20 -26.85 2.59
N LYS A 375 25.11 -26.98 3.57
CA LYS A 375 26.38 -26.28 3.52
C LYS A 375 27.29 -26.91 2.43
N ILE A 376 27.92 -26.03 1.66
CA ILE A 376 29.01 -26.42 0.73
C ILE A 376 30.33 -25.85 1.21
N THR A 377 31.41 -26.63 0.98
CA THR A 377 32.76 -26.22 1.31
C THR A 377 33.67 -26.50 0.11
N GLN A 378 34.48 -25.52 -0.27
CA GLN A 378 35.52 -25.70 -1.29
C GLN A 378 36.83 -26.12 -0.66
N THR A 379 37.42 -27.17 -1.18
CA THR A 379 38.79 -27.60 -0.80
C THR A 379 39.78 -26.49 -1.16
N THR A 380 40.91 -26.44 -0.48
CA THR A 380 42.00 -25.48 -0.71
C THR A 380 41.68 -24.04 -0.33
N THR A 381 40.61 -23.45 -0.84
CA THR A 381 40.21 -22.06 -0.50
C THR A 381 39.60 -21.96 0.89
N GLY A 382 38.92 -23.02 1.35
CA GLY A 382 38.11 -23.01 2.56
C GLY A 382 36.81 -22.19 2.43
N ALA A 383 36.42 -21.78 1.23
CA ALA A 383 35.18 -21.06 1.00
C ALA A 383 33.97 -21.90 1.43
N VAL A 384 33.01 -21.28 2.11
CA VAL A 384 31.77 -21.90 2.57
C VAL A 384 30.59 -21.14 2.04
N GLY A 385 29.47 -21.82 1.83
CA GLY A 385 28.21 -21.25 1.39
C GLY A 385 27.05 -22.21 1.64
N ILE A 386 25.87 -21.79 1.33
CA ILE A 386 24.62 -22.56 1.47
C ILE A 386 23.96 -22.69 0.10
N VAL A 387 23.57 -23.92 -0.23
CA VAL A 387 22.89 -24.24 -1.48
C VAL A 387 21.48 -23.65 -1.48
N VAL A 388 21.15 -22.91 -2.53
CA VAL A 388 19.80 -22.40 -2.79
C VAL A 388 19.08 -23.31 -3.77
N SER A 389 19.77 -23.74 -4.84
CA SER A 389 19.19 -24.62 -5.86
C SER A 389 20.29 -25.38 -6.60
N TRP A 390 19.93 -26.56 -7.11
CA TRP A 390 20.81 -27.39 -7.94
C TRP A 390 20.16 -27.73 -9.29
N ASP A 391 20.64 -27.10 -10.36
CA ASP A 391 20.28 -27.46 -11.73
C ASP A 391 21.17 -28.59 -12.24
N SER A 392 20.71 -29.81 -12.10
CA SER A 392 21.46 -31.01 -12.51
C SER A 392 21.65 -31.10 -14.03
N THR A 393 20.69 -30.56 -14.81
CA THR A 393 20.74 -30.57 -16.28
C THR A 393 21.88 -29.73 -16.80
N ASN A 394 21.97 -28.50 -16.28
CA ASN A 394 23.03 -27.57 -16.67
C ASN A 394 24.25 -27.62 -15.77
N ARG A 395 24.24 -28.43 -14.71
CA ARG A 395 25.29 -28.53 -13.70
C ARG A 395 25.63 -27.20 -13.06
N ILE A 396 24.59 -26.41 -12.71
CA ILE A 396 24.72 -25.10 -12.05
C ILE A 396 24.27 -25.22 -10.61
N LEU A 397 25.11 -24.82 -9.68
CA LEU A 397 24.81 -24.74 -8.27
C LEU A 397 24.63 -23.28 -7.89
N TYR A 398 23.42 -22.89 -7.48
CA TYR A 398 23.12 -21.57 -6.95
C TYR A 398 23.31 -21.58 -5.44
N TYR A 399 24.00 -20.55 -4.91
CA TYR A 399 24.34 -20.50 -3.50
C TYR A 399 24.38 -19.06 -2.96
N ILE A 400 24.31 -18.95 -1.64
CA ILE A 400 24.51 -17.72 -0.89
C ILE A 400 25.66 -17.89 0.11
N GLN A 401 26.22 -16.77 0.57
CA GLN A 401 27.26 -16.73 1.61
C GLN A 401 26.81 -15.79 2.75
N PRO A 402 25.91 -16.23 3.65
CA PRO A 402 25.46 -15.41 4.79
C PRO A 402 26.61 -15.16 5.78
N ARG A 403 26.47 -14.13 6.64
CA ARG A 403 27.50 -13.73 7.61
C ARG A 403 27.53 -14.59 8.88
N PHE A 404 27.11 -15.83 8.78
CA PHE A 404 27.17 -16.77 9.91
C PHE A 404 28.35 -17.73 9.77
N THR A 405 28.93 -18.03 10.93
CA THR A 405 30.06 -18.95 11.01
C THR A 405 29.72 -20.31 10.39
N ASN A 406 30.58 -20.80 9.55
CA ASN A 406 30.43 -22.05 8.81
C ASN A 406 29.25 -22.10 7.80
N GLU A 407 28.70 -20.98 7.42
CA GLU A 407 27.64 -20.90 6.40
C GLU A 407 28.04 -20.03 5.21
N GLY A 408 28.66 -18.89 5.45
CA GLY A 408 29.21 -18.01 4.42
C GLY A 408 30.54 -17.39 4.84
N VAL A 409 30.88 -17.48 6.13
CA VAL A 409 32.17 -17.08 6.68
C VAL A 409 32.83 -18.28 7.40
N ASP A 410 34.19 -18.28 7.49
CA ASP A 410 34.93 -19.25 8.24
C ASP A 410 34.80 -19.01 9.77
N SER A 411 35.48 -19.82 10.59
CA SER A 411 35.49 -19.67 12.05
C SER A 411 36.11 -18.37 12.54
N ASN A 412 36.85 -17.65 11.71
CA ASN A 412 37.47 -16.36 12.01
C ASN A 412 36.63 -15.18 11.51
N GLY A 413 35.50 -15.44 10.83
CA GLY A 413 34.63 -14.43 10.26
C GLY A 413 35.04 -13.93 8.87
N ASN A 414 35.97 -14.59 8.21
CA ASN A 414 36.40 -14.20 6.88
C ASN A 414 35.47 -14.79 5.82
N LYS A 415 34.95 -13.93 4.96
CA LYS A 415 34.20 -14.32 3.78
C LYS A 415 35.22 -14.64 2.65
N THR A 416 35.35 -15.91 2.32
CA THR A 416 36.23 -16.35 1.27
C THR A 416 35.43 -16.67 0.00
N ALA A 417 35.81 -16.10 -1.13
CA ALA A 417 35.15 -16.37 -2.40
C ALA A 417 35.49 -17.78 -2.89
N PHE A 418 34.53 -18.47 -3.47
CA PHE A 418 34.79 -19.67 -4.26
C PHE A 418 35.59 -19.30 -5.50
N SER A 419 36.66 -20.05 -5.80
CA SER A 419 37.55 -19.73 -6.93
C SER A 419 38.33 -20.93 -7.39
N GLY A 420 38.91 -20.88 -8.60
CA GLY A 420 39.71 -21.94 -9.18
C GLY A 420 38.91 -23.21 -9.46
N THR A 421 39.59 -24.29 -9.76
CA THR A 421 38.99 -25.60 -10.09
C THR A 421 39.04 -26.58 -8.92
N TYR A 422 39.06 -26.09 -7.70
CA TYR A 422 39.08 -26.90 -6.49
C TYR A 422 37.69 -27.48 -6.19
N GLY A 423 37.64 -28.74 -5.80
CA GLY A 423 36.41 -29.47 -5.55
C GLY A 423 35.53 -28.80 -4.49
N ILE A 424 34.23 -28.78 -4.74
CA ILE A 424 33.20 -28.32 -3.82
C ILE A 424 32.43 -29.53 -3.32
N THR A 425 32.24 -29.64 -2.01
CA THR A 425 31.57 -30.77 -1.37
C THR A 425 30.38 -30.31 -0.56
N GLY A 426 29.21 -30.97 -0.73
CA GLY A 426 28.00 -30.82 0.08
C GLY A 426 28.14 -31.59 1.40
N ALA A 427 27.76 -30.96 2.50
CA ALA A 427 27.91 -31.50 3.85
C ALA A 427 26.91 -32.62 4.17
N THR A 428 25.73 -32.56 3.61
CA THR A 428 24.64 -33.54 3.85
C THR A 428 24.59 -34.59 2.76
N SER A 429 24.61 -34.18 1.50
CA SER A 429 24.54 -35.08 0.34
C SER A 429 25.82 -35.85 0.10
N SER A 430 26.94 -35.36 0.61
CA SER A 430 28.29 -35.79 0.22
C SER A 430 28.56 -35.64 -1.30
N ALA A 431 27.73 -34.91 -2.01
CA ALA A 431 27.93 -34.58 -3.40
C ALA A 431 29.24 -33.81 -3.61
N THR A 432 29.95 -34.11 -4.68
CA THR A 432 31.14 -33.36 -5.06
C THR A 432 31.03 -32.84 -6.47
N GLY A 433 31.61 -31.69 -6.74
CA GLY A 433 31.68 -31.12 -8.08
C GLY A 433 32.96 -30.33 -8.27
N THR A 434 33.57 -30.44 -9.45
CA THR A 434 34.75 -29.66 -9.83
C THR A 434 34.27 -28.48 -10.69
N PRO A 435 34.54 -27.22 -10.31
CA PRO A 435 34.15 -26.06 -11.10
C PRO A 435 34.74 -26.11 -12.51
N ALA A 436 33.95 -25.70 -13.50
CA ALA A 436 34.42 -25.54 -14.87
C ALA A 436 35.45 -24.41 -14.94
N SER A 437 36.35 -24.47 -15.93
CA SER A 437 37.34 -23.40 -16.17
C SER A 437 36.93 -22.45 -17.29
N ALA A 438 35.86 -22.77 -18.01
CA ALA A 438 35.41 -22.01 -19.16
C ALA A 438 34.72 -20.68 -18.75
N THR A 439 34.90 -19.68 -19.60
CA THR A 439 34.02 -18.48 -19.63
C THR A 439 32.95 -18.73 -20.66
N GLU A 440 31.72 -18.88 -20.21
CA GLU A 440 30.61 -19.32 -21.04
C GLU A 440 29.26 -18.79 -20.47
N THR A 441 28.22 -18.76 -21.30
CA THR A 441 26.85 -18.50 -20.83
C THR A 441 26.05 -19.79 -20.95
N VAL A 442 25.50 -20.25 -19.85
CA VAL A 442 24.67 -21.46 -19.75
C VAL A 442 23.39 -21.15 -19.00
N ASN A 443 22.28 -21.54 -19.58
CA ASN A 443 20.96 -21.27 -18.99
C ASN A 443 20.82 -19.80 -18.53
N TYR A 444 21.15 -18.86 -19.44
CA TYR A 444 21.15 -17.40 -19.24
C TYR A 444 22.08 -16.85 -18.16
N VAL A 445 22.81 -17.67 -17.44
CA VAL A 445 23.83 -17.25 -16.48
C VAL A 445 25.20 -17.18 -17.17
N SER A 446 25.87 -16.03 -17.06
CA SER A 446 27.22 -15.82 -17.59
C SER A 446 28.25 -16.17 -16.54
N PHE A 447 29.14 -17.09 -16.89
CA PHE A 447 30.21 -17.58 -16.02
C PHE A 447 31.55 -17.07 -16.50
N THR A 448 32.41 -16.65 -15.58
CA THR A 448 33.83 -16.38 -15.81
C THR A 448 34.62 -17.43 -15.04
N SER A 449 35.37 -18.26 -15.76
CA SER A 449 36.10 -19.36 -15.15
C SER A 449 35.26 -20.27 -14.24
N GLY A 450 34.02 -20.52 -14.66
CA GLY A 450 33.06 -21.37 -13.94
C GLY A 450 32.28 -20.71 -12.82
N TYR A 451 32.48 -19.44 -12.53
CA TYR A 451 31.77 -18.70 -11.46
C TYR A 451 30.96 -17.53 -12.00
N SER A 452 29.85 -17.23 -11.32
CA SER A 452 29.01 -16.07 -11.56
C SER A 452 28.65 -15.41 -10.22
N ASP A 453 28.93 -14.14 -10.11
CA ASP A 453 28.46 -13.34 -8.98
C ASP A 453 26.95 -13.04 -9.11
N SER A 454 26.35 -12.47 -8.05
CA SER A 454 25.01 -11.91 -8.11
C SER A 454 24.93 -10.84 -9.22
N GLU A 455 23.76 -10.73 -9.87
CA GLU A 455 23.54 -9.72 -10.90
C GLU A 455 23.25 -8.35 -10.29
N ILE A 456 22.64 -8.31 -9.10
CA ILE A 456 22.57 -7.09 -8.32
C ILE A 456 23.88 -6.86 -7.57
N ASP A 457 24.42 -5.66 -7.66
CA ASP A 457 25.65 -5.30 -6.97
C ASP A 457 25.37 -5.18 -5.45
N ILE A 458 26.14 -5.91 -4.65
CA ILE A 458 26.01 -5.94 -3.20
C ILE A 458 26.23 -4.54 -2.63
N HIS A 459 25.35 -4.13 -1.71
CA HIS A 459 25.35 -2.82 -1.04
C HIS A 459 25.19 -1.63 -1.99
N SER A 460 24.54 -1.82 -3.14
CA SER A 460 24.20 -0.76 -4.07
C SER A 460 22.73 -0.33 -3.88
N GLY A 461 22.46 0.96 -4.06
CA GLY A 461 21.13 1.53 -3.83
C GLY A 461 20.78 1.71 -2.35
N ASP A 462 19.57 2.16 -2.11
CA ASP A 462 19.04 2.45 -0.77
C ASP A 462 17.98 1.40 -0.40
N VAL A 463 18.14 0.70 0.72
CA VAL A 463 17.15 -0.25 1.25
C VAL A 463 16.11 0.54 2.04
N LEU A 464 14.90 0.65 1.50
CA LEU A 464 13.82 1.45 2.09
C LEU A 464 12.92 0.65 3.03
N TYR A 465 12.86 -0.66 2.88
CA TYR A 465 11.99 -1.54 3.66
C TYR A 465 12.57 -2.94 3.75
N VAL A 466 12.49 -3.53 4.93
CA VAL A 466 12.83 -4.94 5.17
C VAL A 466 11.77 -5.54 6.10
N GLU A 467 11.25 -6.71 5.73
CA GLU A 467 10.31 -7.48 6.53
C GLU A 467 10.81 -8.91 6.70
N ASN A 468 10.77 -9.42 7.93
CA ASN A 468 10.89 -10.85 8.22
C ASN A 468 9.48 -11.44 8.35
N ARG A 469 9.25 -12.60 7.73
CA ARG A 469 7.94 -13.25 7.71
C ARG A 469 8.06 -14.77 7.79
N ALA A 470 6.95 -15.44 8.09
CA ALA A 470 6.87 -16.90 7.97
C ALA A 470 7.27 -17.35 6.55
N PRO A 471 7.84 -18.55 6.40
CA PRO A 471 8.31 -19.04 5.12
C PRO A 471 7.18 -19.09 4.07
N ILE A 472 7.52 -18.69 2.86
CA ILE A 472 6.70 -18.87 1.68
C ILE A 472 7.48 -19.77 0.74
N THR A 473 6.93 -20.94 0.43
CA THR A 473 7.53 -21.90 -0.48
C THR A 473 7.22 -21.50 -1.91
N ARG A 474 8.23 -21.46 -2.75
CA ARG A 474 8.09 -21.19 -4.18
C ARG A 474 8.10 -22.49 -4.98
N ALA A 475 7.05 -22.72 -5.74
CA ALA A 475 6.96 -23.84 -6.68
C ALA A 475 6.87 -23.32 -8.12
N SER A 476 7.29 -24.16 -9.08
CA SER A 476 7.36 -23.78 -10.49
C SER A 476 6.00 -23.49 -11.15
N ASP A 477 4.91 -23.94 -10.53
CA ASP A 477 3.53 -23.76 -10.99
C ASP A 477 2.73 -22.70 -10.19
N GLN A 478 3.40 -21.98 -9.29
CA GLN A 478 2.79 -20.96 -8.43
C GLN A 478 3.08 -19.54 -8.91
N THR A 479 2.20 -18.63 -8.51
CA THR A 479 2.39 -17.18 -8.61
C THR A 479 2.19 -16.58 -7.22
N GLU A 480 3.21 -15.91 -6.72
CA GLU A 480 3.15 -15.15 -5.48
C GLU A 480 2.85 -13.67 -5.78
N ASN A 481 1.84 -13.11 -5.14
CA ASN A 481 1.56 -11.67 -5.20
C ASN A 481 1.98 -11.02 -3.88
N ILE A 482 3.01 -10.20 -3.93
CA ILE A 482 3.48 -9.43 -2.78
C ILE A 482 2.90 -8.03 -2.88
N LYS A 483 2.02 -7.69 -1.92
CA LYS A 483 1.40 -6.37 -1.83
C LYS A 483 2.02 -5.63 -0.65
N LEU A 484 2.86 -4.64 -0.95
CA LEU A 484 3.47 -3.75 0.03
C LEU A 484 2.68 -2.45 0.07
N ILE A 485 2.23 -2.06 1.27
CA ILE A 485 1.45 -0.83 1.48
C ILE A 485 2.27 0.11 2.36
N ILE A 486 2.50 1.32 1.88
CA ILE A 486 3.20 2.38 2.59
C ILE A 486 2.20 3.47 2.95
N GLU A 487 2.14 3.84 4.23
CA GLU A 487 1.41 5.01 4.74
C GLU A 487 2.37 6.20 4.85
N PHE A 488 1.93 7.38 4.39
CA PHE A 488 2.68 8.64 4.41
C PHE A 488 2.17 9.62 5.46
#